data_44a2e9c59181a859ebac043fc6e6a503
#
_entry.id   44a2e9c59181a859ebac043fc6e6a503
#
_cell.length_a   1.000
_cell.length_b   1.000
_cell.length_c   1.000
_cell.angle_alpha   90.00
_cell.angle_beta   90.00
_cell.angle_gamma   90.00
#
_symmetry.space_group_name_H-M   'P 1'
#
loop_
_entity.id
_entity.type
_entity.pdbx_description
1 polymer ?
#
loop_
_entity_poly.entity_id
_entity_poly.type
_entity_poly.pdbx_seq_one_letter_code
_entity_poly.pdbx_strand_id
1 'polypeptide(L)'
;LITNVQAAIGKAGTSGTLPASLQAIADQANAATVVVRVKPGEDEAATNSAVIGGVSAEGKYTGMKALLAAKARLGVVPRILGVPGLDTQPVATALIAIAQQLRGFAYVSANGCKTKEEATAYRENFGAREAMVIWPDFLTWSTVV
;
A
#
# COMPACT_ATOMS: atom_id res chain seq x y z
N LEU A 1 -9.61 8.31 7.23
CA LEU A 1 -9.85 7.16 8.11
C LEU A 1 -11.17 6.49 7.74
N ILE A 2 -11.13 5.19 7.55
CA ILE A 2 -12.29 4.33 7.29
C ILE A 2 -12.50 3.49 8.55
N THR A 3 -13.68 3.59 9.15
CA THR A 3 -14.08 2.79 10.33
C THR A 3 -15.09 1.68 9.97
N ASN A 4 -15.68 1.76 8.77
CA ASN A 4 -16.55 0.73 8.21
C ASN A 4 -16.09 0.47 6.78
N VAL A 5 -15.33 -0.61 6.59
CA VAL A 5 -14.72 -0.94 5.29
C VAL A 5 -15.79 -1.30 4.27
N GLN A 6 -16.81 -2.07 4.67
CA GLN A 6 -17.92 -2.47 3.79
C GLN A 6 -18.65 -1.25 3.19
N ALA A 7 -18.94 -0.24 4.01
CA ALA A 7 -19.58 0.98 3.53
C ALA A 7 -18.65 1.83 2.64
N ALA A 8 -17.34 1.69 2.81
CA ALA A 8 -16.35 2.43 2.02
C ALA A 8 -16.18 1.87 0.60
N ILE A 9 -16.42 0.58 0.37
CA ILE A 9 -16.32 -0.06 -0.94
C ILE A 9 -17.22 0.66 -1.96
N GLY A 10 -18.47 0.93 -1.60
CA GLY A 10 -19.41 1.65 -2.46
C GLY A 10 -18.99 3.07 -2.83
N LYS A 11 -18.05 3.67 -2.09
CA LYS A 11 -17.52 5.03 -2.32
C LYS A 11 -16.15 5.02 -2.99
N ALA A 12 -15.53 3.85 -3.13
CA ALA A 12 -14.16 3.74 -3.68
C ALA A 12 -14.10 3.94 -5.20
N GLY A 13 -15.24 3.84 -5.89
CA GLY A 13 -15.30 3.85 -7.35
C GLY A 13 -15.10 2.45 -7.93
N THR A 14 -14.98 2.37 -9.26
CA THR A 14 -14.88 1.11 -10.00
C THR A 14 -13.52 0.91 -10.66
N SER A 15 -12.59 1.84 -10.49
CA SER A 15 -11.27 1.82 -11.12
C SER A 15 -10.14 1.91 -10.11
N GLY A 16 -8.95 1.47 -10.50
CA GLY A 16 -7.75 1.47 -9.66
C GLY A 16 -7.71 0.30 -8.67
N THR A 17 -6.77 0.34 -7.75
CA THR A 17 -6.49 -0.76 -6.81
C THR A 17 -7.32 -0.69 -5.53
N LEU A 18 -7.88 0.47 -5.20
CA LEU A 18 -8.56 0.70 -3.93
C LEU A 18 -9.82 -0.15 -3.72
N PRO A 19 -10.73 -0.31 -4.72
CA PRO A 19 -11.94 -1.13 -4.51
C PRO A 19 -11.61 -2.57 -4.16
N ALA A 20 -10.70 -3.20 -4.91
CA ALA A 20 -10.27 -4.58 -4.65
C ALA A 20 -9.56 -4.72 -3.29
N SER A 21 -8.74 -3.74 -2.92
CA SER A 21 -8.05 -3.74 -1.62
C SER A 21 -9.03 -3.63 -0.45
N LEU A 22 -10.03 -2.76 -0.56
CA LEU A 22 -11.06 -2.63 0.48
C LEU A 22 -11.94 -3.88 0.56
N GLN A 23 -12.26 -4.51 -0.58
CA GLN A 23 -12.99 -5.77 -0.60
C GLN A 23 -12.20 -6.87 0.12
N ALA A 24 -10.92 -7.02 -0.19
CA ALA A 24 -10.07 -8.01 0.46
C ALA A 24 -9.96 -7.80 1.98
N ILE A 25 -9.92 -6.55 2.45
CA ILE A 25 -9.95 -6.24 3.88
C ILE A 25 -11.32 -6.61 4.47
N ALA A 26 -12.42 -6.21 3.82
CA ALA A 26 -13.77 -6.46 4.32
C ALA A 26 -14.10 -7.95 4.42
N ASP A 27 -13.56 -8.77 3.53
CA ASP A 27 -13.72 -10.23 3.53
C ASP A 27 -13.03 -10.89 4.74
N GLN A 28 -12.06 -10.22 5.34
CA GLN A 28 -11.29 -10.76 6.47
C GLN A 28 -11.68 -10.10 7.80
N ALA A 29 -11.85 -8.78 7.81
CA ALA A 29 -12.13 -8.05 9.05
C ALA A 29 -12.68 -6.65 8.79
N ASN A 30 -13.40 -6.10 9.75
CA ASN A 30 -13.76 -4.68 9.77
C ASN A 30 -12.71 -3.88 10.53
N ALA A 31 -11.54 -3.70 9.93
CA ALA A 31 -10.42 -3.00 10.54
C ALA A 31 -10.48 -1.48 10.27
N ALA A 32 -10.09 -0.67 11.26
CA ALA A 32 -9.89 0.76 11.05
C ALA A 32 -8.74 0.96 10.05
N THR A 33 -9.05 1.53 8.89
CA THR A 33 -8.14 1.62 7.75
C THR A 33 -7.86 3.07 7.38
N VAL A 34 -6.59 3.43 7.33
CA VAL A 34 -6.14 4.74 6.82
C VAL A 34 -5.81 4.57 5.34
N VAL A 35 -6.49 5.32 4.49
CA VAL A 35 -6.30 5.29 3.03
C VAL A 35 -5.73 6.62 2.58
N VAL A 36 -4.68 6.56 1.77
CA VAL A 36 -4.16 7.68 1.00
C VAL A 36 -4.45 7.41 -0.47
N ARG A 37 -5.25 8.27 -1.09
CA ARG A 37 -5.54 8.17 -2.52
C ARG A 37 -4.53 9.00 -3.30
N VAL A 38 -4.01 8.41 -4.35
CA VAL A 38 -3.05 9.04 -5.26
C VAL A 38 -3.64 9.01 -6.66
N LYS A 39 -3.51 10.12 -7.39
CA LYS A 39 -3.86 10.15 -8.81
C LYS A 39 -2.77 9.41 -9.60
N PRO A 40 -3.12 8.53 -10.55
CA PRO A 40 -2.12 7.90 -11.40
C PRO A 40 -1.37 8.95 -12.22
N GLY A 41 -0.10 8.72 -12.48
CA GLY A 41 0.71 9.48 -13.42
C GLY A 41 0.45 9.09 -14.85
N GLU A 42 1.15 9.73 -15.79
CA GLU A 42 1.06 9.43 -17.20
C GLU A 42 1.75 8.11 -17.56
N ASP A 43 2.72 7.71 -16.75
CA ASP A 43 3.46 6.46 -16.88
C ASP A 43 3.72 5.82 -15.50
N GLU A 44 4.39 4.67 -15.49
CA GLU A 44 4.73 3.94 -14.26
C GLU A 44 5.66 4.75 -13.35
N ALA A 45 6.67 5.44 -13.92
CA ALA A 45 7.62 6.21 -13.14
C ALA A 45 6.95 7.41 -12.46
N ALA A 46 6.06 8.11 -13.17
CA ALA A 46 5.27 9.21 -12.62
C ALA A 46 4.30 8.69 -11.55
N THR A 47 3.68 7.53 -11.77
CA THR A 47 2.80 6.88 -10.79
C THR A 47 3.59 6.49 -9.53
N ASN A 48 4.75 5.86 -9.67
CA ASN A 48 5.63 5.52 -8.55
C ASN A 48 6.02 6.76 -7.75
N SER A 49 6.39 7.85 -8.42
CA SER A 49 6.73 9.12 -7.79
C SER A 49 5.55 9.72 -7.02
N ALA A 50 4.35 9.68 -7.60
CA ALA A 50 3.13 10.15 -6.97
C ALA A 50 2.75 9.30 -5.74
N VAL A 51 2.92 7.98 -5.82
CA VAL A 51 2.66 7.04 -4.71
C VAL A 51 3.66 7.25 -3.58
N ILE A 52 4.95 7.35 -3.88
CA ILE A 52 6.00 7.63 -2.88
C ILE A 52 5.73 8.98 -2.22
N GLY A 53 5.41 9.98 -3.02
CA GLY A 53 5.09 11.31 -2.55
C GLY A 53 6.28 12.07 -2.00
N GLY A 54 5.99 13.24 -1.47
CA GLY A 54 6.98 14.19 -0.98
C GLY A 54 6.38 15.15 0.03
N VAL A 55 6.87 16.38 -0.04
CA VAL A 55 6.32 17.53 0.69
C VAL A 55 5.90 18.57 -0.34
N SER A 56 4.65 19.03 -0.26
CA SER A 56 4.16 20.09 -1.15
C SER A 56 4.77 21.44 -0.81
N ALA A 57 4.57 22.43 -1.68
CA ALA A 57 5.03 23.80 -1.45
C ALA A 57 4.47 24.41 -0.15
N GLU A 58 3.28 23.94 0.28
CA GLU A 58 2.64 24.35 1.54
C GLU A 58 3.10 23.52 2.75
N GLY A 59 4.16 22.72 2.62
CA GLY A 59 4.69 21.89 3.70
C GLY A 59 3.84 20.66 4.07
N LYS A 60 2.91 20.23 3.20
CA LYS A 60 2.06 19.06 3.45
C LYS A 60 2.66 17.80 2.85
N TYR A 61 2.62 16.70 3.58
CA TYR A 61 2.98 15.40 3.04
C TYR A 61 1.99 14.96 1.95
N THR A 62 2.54 14.41 0.86
CA THR A 62 1.81 13.84 -0.28
C THR A 62 2.16 12.36 -0.46
N GLY A 63 1.37 11.64 -1.25
CA GLY A 63 1.57 10.21 -1.44
C GLY A 63 1.55 9.44 -0.13
N MET A 64 2.24 8.31 -0.06
CA MET A 64 2.27 7.49 1.15
C MET A 64 2.98 8.15 2.35
N LYS A 65 3.80 9.20 2.14
CA LYS A 65 4.35 10.01 3.24
C LYS A 65 3.26 10.66 4.09
N ALA A 66 2.06 10.88 3.55
CA ALA A 66 0.92 11.38 4.31
C ALA A 66 0.52 10.46 5.48
N LEU A 67 0.89 9.16 5.44
CA LEU A 67 0.70 8.23 6.55
C LEU A 67 1.45 8.66 7.83
N LEU A 68 2.58 9.34 7.68
CA LEU A 68 3.35 9.87 8.83
C LEU A 68 2.57 10.94 9.61
N ALA A 69 1.66 11.64 8.94
CA ALA A 69 0.80 12.65 9.56
C ALA A 69 -0.52 12.07 10.12
N ALA A 70 -0.76 10.77 9.99
CA ALA A 70 -2.03 10.15 10.38
C ALA A 70 -2.34 10.36 11.87
N LYS A 71 -1.35 10.25 12.76
CA LYS A 71 -1.55 10.49 14.19
C LYS A 71 -2.04 11.90 14.49
N ALA A 72 -1.40 12.90 13.88
CA ALA A 72 -1.77 14.31 14.11
C ALA A 72 -3.12 14.67 13.50
N ARG A 73 -3.49 14.06 12.36
CA ARG A 73 -4.70 14.41 11.61
C ARG A 73 -5.92 13.55 11.99
N LEU A 74 -5.69 12.29 12.33
CA LEU A 74 -6.74 11.28 12.48
C LEU A 74 -6.75 10.64 13.87
N GLY A 75 -5.75 10.93 14.71
CA GLY A 75 -5.61 10.33 16.04
C GLY A 75 -5.14 8.87 16.04
N VAL A 76 -4.80 8.29 14.87
CA VAL A 76 -4.41 6.88 14.74
C VAL A 76 -3.02 6.75 14.11
N VAL A 77 -2.30 5.71 14.48
CA VAL A 77 -0.99 5.38 13.90
C VAL A 77 -1.14 4.08 13.11
N PRO A 78 -1.00 4.11 11.78
CA PRO A 78 -0.98 2.89 10.97
C PRO A 78 0.20 1.99 11.41
N ARG A 79 -0.06 0.70 11.57
CA ARG A 79 0.96 -0.29 11.97
C ARG A 79 1.17 -1.37 10.95
N ILE A 80 0.16 -1.65 10.13
CA ILE A 80 0.22 -2.57 9.01
C ILE A 80 0.11 -1.73 7.75
N LEU A 81 1.11 -1.80 6.89
CA LEU A 81 1.20 -0.99 5.69
C LEU A 81 1.29 -1.87 4.45
N GLY A 82 0.61 -1.42 3.40
CA GLY A 82 0.65 -2.06 2.09
C GLY A 82 0.30 -1.06 0.99
N VAL A 83 0.74 -1.35 -0.21
CA VAL A 83 0.42 -0.60 -1.44
C VAL A 83 -0.01 -1.60 -2.53
N PRO A 84 -1.15 -2.27 -2.35
CA PRO A 84 -1.55 -3.39 -3.20
C PRO A 84 -1.60 -3.01 -4.68
N GLY A 85 -0.91 -3.78 -5.53
CA GLY A 85 -0.87 -3.59 -6.97
C GLY A 85 -0.05 -2.40 -7.48
N LEU A 86 0.61 -1.66 -6.59
CA LEU A 86 1.46 -0.51 -6.92
C LEU A 86 2.83 -0.60 -6.24
N ASP A 87 3.17 -1.73 -5.65
CA ASP A 87 4.37 -1.96 -4.86
C ASP A 87 5.57 -2.40 -5.71
N THR A 88 5.87 -1.63 -6.73
CA THR A 88 7.14 -1.74 -7.45
C THR A 88 8.32 -1.61 -6.48
N GLN A 89 9.51 -2.07 -6.87
CA GLN A 89 10.68 -2.05 -5.97
C GLN A 89 10.97 -0.66 -5.34
N PRO A 90 10.94 0.46 -6.08
CA PRO A 90 11.12 1.79 -5.49
C PRO A 90 10.01 2.14 -4.47
N VAL A 91 8.77 1.80 -4.78
CA VAL A 91 7.62 2.04 -3.88
C VAL A 91 7.75 1.17 -2.63
N ALA A 92 8.08 -0.10 -2.78
CA ALA A 92 8.29 -1.03 -1.67
C ALA A 92 9.41 -0.55 -0.72
N THR A 93 10.53 -0.09 -1.29
CA THR A 93 11.64 0.48 -0.50
C THR A 93 11.21 1.69 0.31
N ALA A 94 10.46 2.61 -0.31
CA ALA A 94 9.96 3.79 0.38
C ALA A 94 8.88 3.44 1.43
N LEU A 95 8.04 2.45 1.18
CA LEU A 95 7.04 1.97 2.13
C LEU A 95 7.71 1.39 3.39
N ILE A 96 8.76 0.61 3.21
CA ILE A 96 9.53 0.03 4.31
C ILE A 96 10.15 1.12 5.19
N ALA A 97 10.71 2.17 4.58
CA ALA A 97 11.23 3.32 5.33
C ALA A 97 10.14 4.03 6.16
N ILE A 98 8.92 4.15 5.63
CA ILE A 98 7.77 4.69 6.36
C ILE A 98 7.36 3.74 7.49
N ALA A 99 7.34 2.43 7.24
CA ALA A 99 7.03 1.43 8.26
C ALA A 99 7.99 1.52 9.45
N GLN A 100 9.29 1.68 9.20
CA GLN A 100 10.29 1.89 10.25
C GLN A 100 9.99 3.13 11.09
N GLN A 101 9.69 4.26 10.46
CA GLN A 101 9.36 5.52 11.14
C GLN A 101 8.08 5.39 12.00
N LEU A 102 7.09 4.67 11.51
CA LEU A 102 5.83 4.42 12.21
C LEU A 102 5.94 3.29 13.24
N ARG A 103 7.08 2.58 13.32
CA ARG A 103 7.23 1.32 14.07
C ARG A 103 6.14 0.31 13.69
N GLY A 104 5.85 0.24 12.40
CA GLY A 104 4.90 -0.64 11.77
C GLY A 104 5.58 -1.76 11.01
N PHE A 105 4.79 -2.46 10.20
CA PHE A 105 5.25 -3.57 9.37
C PHE A 105 4.69 -3.43 7.95
N ALA A 106 5.54 -3.61 6.96
CA ALA A 106 5.19 -3.50 5.55
C ALA A 106 5.02 -4.89 4.92
N TYR A 107 3.92 -5.07 4.22
CA TYR A 107 3.69 -6.22 3.35
C TYR A 107 3.83 -5.77 1.91
N VAL A 108 4.72 -6.39 1.16
CA VAL A 108 5.03 -6.07 -0.23
C VAL A 108 5.01 -7.34 -1.07
N SER A 109 4.58 -7.24 -2.32
CA SER A 109 4.67 -8.36 -3.27
C SER A 109 6.08 -8.45 -3.86
N ALA A 110 6.47 -9.65 -4.28
CA ALA A 110 7.64 -9.84 -5.13
C ALA A 110 7.29 -9.42 -6.57
N ASN A 111 7.15 -8.12 -6.78
CA ASN A 111 6.64 -7.53 -8.02
C ASN A 111 7.43 -8.01 -9.25
N GLY A 112 6.72 -8.54 -10.24
CA GLY A 112 7.28 -9.02 -11.50
C GLY A 112 7.95 -10.40 -11.45
N CYS A 113 8.13 -11.01 -10.26
CA CYS A 113 8.76 -12.33 -10.12
C CYS A 113 7.80 -13.45 -10.54
N LYS A 114 8.30 -14.36 -11.38
CA LYS A 114 7.53 -15.50 -11.89
C LYS A 114 7.95 -16.81 -11.26
N THR A 115 9.14 -16.87 -10.68
CA THR A 115 9.70 -18.06 -10.06
C THR A 115 10.09 -17.79 -8.61
N LYS A 116 10.22 -18.87 -7.84
CA LYS A 116 10.67 -18.82 -6.44
C LYS A 116 12.09 -18.24 -6.33
N GLU A 117 12.95 -18.60 -7.27
CA GLU A 117 14.34 -18.14 -7.33
C GLU A 117 14.41 -16.63 -7.55
N GLU A 118 13.59 -16.09 -8.46
CA GLU A 118 13.46 -14.64 -8.68
C GLU A 118 12.93 -13.93 -7.44
N ALA A 119 11.92 -14.49 -6.78
CA ALA A 119 11.37 -13.92 -5.56
C ALA A 119 12.39 -13.92 -4.41
N THR A 120 13.22 -14.97 -4.32
CA THR A 120 14.32 -15.05 -3.35
C THR A 120 15.36 -13.97 -3.60
N ALA A 121 15.78 -13.80 -4.86
CA ALA A 121 16.71 -12.74 -5.26
C ALA A 121 16.11 -11.34 -5.04
N TYR A 122 14.83 -11.16 -5.36
CA TYR A 122 14.13 -9.89 -5.12
C TYR A 122 14.13 -9.51 -3.64
N ARG A 123 13.91 -10.47 -2.76
CA ARG A 123 13.92 -10.26 -1.31
C ARG A 123 15.27 -9.73 -0.79
N GLU A 124 16.38 -10.07 -1.44
CA GLU A 124 17.73 -9.62 -1.04
C GLU A 124 17.91 -8.09 -1.20
N ASN A 125 17.03 -7.42 -1.96
CA ASN A 125 17.03 -5.96 -2.05
C ASN A 125 16.56 -5.27 -0.75
N PHE A 126 15.98 -6.01 0.19
CA PHE A 126 15.40 -5.47 1.42
C PHE A 126 16.07 -6.06 2.65
N GLY A 127 16.90 -5.25 3.33
CA GLY A 127 17.56 -5.64 4.58
C GLY A 127 16.77 -5.38 5.85
N ALA A 128 15.55 -4.81 5.73
CA ALA A 128 14.75 -4.41 6.88
C ALA A 128 13.96 -5.60 7.45
N ARG A 129 13.93 -5.70 8.78
CA ARG A 129 13.12 -6.70 9.49
C ARG A 129 11.62 -6.32 9.56
N GLU A 130 11.30 -5.06 9.28
CA GLU A 130 9.94 -4.51 9.28
C GLU A 130 9.20 -4.76 7.97
N ALA A 131 9.65 -5.71 7.17
CA ALA A 131 9.05 -6.04 5.88
C ALA A 131 8.92 -7.54 5.66
N MET A 132 7.83 -7.93 5.01
CA MET A 132 7.63 -9.27 4.47
C MET A 132 7.38 -9.17 2.96
N VAL A 133 8.19 -9.88 2.18
CA VAL A 133 7.96 -10.07 0.75
C VAL A 133 7.10 -11.31 0.56
N ILE A 134 6.02 -11.17 -0.17
CA ILE A 134 5.03 -12.23 -0.42
C ILE A 134 5.13 -12.68 -1.87
N TRP A 135 5.17 -13.98 -2.09
CA TRP A 135 5.10 -14.63 -3.39
C TRP A 135 4.59 -16.07 -3.23
N PRO A 136 3.76 -16.58 -4.12
CA PRO A 136 3.05 -15.88 -5.22
C PRO A 136 1.90 -14.99 -4.71
N ASP A 137 1.22 -14.31 -5.64
CA ASP A 137 0.06 -13.51 -5.31
C ASP A 137 -1.09 -14.36 -4.76
N PHE A 138 -1.88 -13.77 -3.89
CA PHE A 138 -3.12 -14.38 -3.42
C PHE A 138 -4.19 -14.30 -4.51
N LEU A 139 -4.84 -15.42 -4.73
CA LEU A 139 -5.98 -15.51 -5.65
C LEU A 139 -7.27 -15.64 -4.86
N THR A 140 -8.32 -15.00 -5.34
CA THR A 140 -9.67 -15.17 -4.81
C THR A 140 -10.60 -15.63 -5.91
N TRP A 141 -11.59 -16.43 -5.55
CA TRP A 141 -12.62 -16.83 -6.49
C TRP A 141 -13.60 -15.66 -6.71
N SER A 142 -13.84 -15.29 -7.96
CA SER A 142 -14.86 -14.31 -8.32
C SER A 142 -16.06 -15.00 -8.96
N THR A 143 -17.24 -14.73 -8.44
CA THR A 143 -18.51 -15.17 -9.02
C THR A 143 -19.12 -14.11 -9.95
N VAL A 144 -18.46 -12.96 -10.09
CA VAL A 144 -18.88 -11.91 -11.01
C VAL A 144 -18.28 -12.21 -12.37
N VAL A 145 -19.10 -12.46 -13.34
CA VAL A 145 -18.75 -12.70 -14.75
C VAL A 145 -18.81 -11.38 -15.49
#